data_d9f77918a66388d19eb1ba294afd1df8
#
_entry.id   d9f77918a66388d19eb1ba294afd1df8
#
_cell.length_a   1.000
_cell.length_b   1.000
_cell.length_c   1.000
_cell.angle_alpha   90.00
_cell.angle_beta   90.00
_cell.angle_gamma   90.00
#
_symmetry.space_group_name_H-M   'P 1'
#
loop_
_entity.id
_entity.type
_entity.pdbx_description
1 polymer ?
#
loop_
_entity_poly.entity_id
_entity_poly.type
_entity_poly.pdbx_seq_one_letter_code
_entity_poly.pdbx_strand_id
1 'polypeptide(L)'
;MNNVLAEFICTKKPKFGHYVGEFATPGIGHLLASAGCDFVFFDMEHSGFGFETLKQVLRYFEAAKIPLIARTPTKNYDGIARLCDAGAEGIMAPMISTADEAAKIVSYMKYPPFG
;
A
#
# COMPACT_ATOMS: atom_id res chain seq x y z
N MET A 1 1.78 5.83 -15.55
CA MET A 1 0.98 4.81 -14.85
C MET A 1 -0.21 5.49 -14.20
N ASN A 2 -1.41 5.03 -14.49
CA ASN A 2 -2.60 5.54 -13.83
C ASN A 2 -2.63 5.00 -12.39
N ASN A 3 -2.51 5.89 -11.42
CA ASN A 3 -2.65 5.50 -10.03
C ASN A 3 -4.13 5.51 -9.65
N VAL A 4 -4.72 4.33 -9.56
CA VAL A 4 -6.14 4.16 -9.24
C VAL A 4 -6.51 4.80 -7.89
N LEU A 5 -5.58 4.79 -6.92
CA LEU A 5 -5.80 5.43 -5.62
C LEU A 5 -5.91 6.95 -5.75
N ALA A 6 -5.15 7.56 -6.66
CA ALA A 6 -5.27 9.00 -6.93
C ALA A 6 -6.66 9.35 -7.49
N GLU A 7 -7.24 8.49 -8.29
CA GLU A 7 -8.62 8.67 -8.79
C GLU A 7 -9.64 8.62 -7.65
N PHE A 8 -9.41 7.78 -6.65
CA PHE A 8 -10.32 7.69 -5.50
C PHE A 8 -10.42 9.00 -4.72
N ILE A 9 -9.33 9.76 -4.62
CA ILE A 9 -9.30 11.05 -3.92
C ILE A 9 -10.19 12.07 -4.62
N CYS A 10 -10.33 11.96 -5.93
CA CYS A 10 -11.12 12.90 -6.75
C CYS A 10 -12.62 12.59 -6.75
N THR A 11 -13.04 11.46 -6.22
CA THR A 11 -14.47 11.09 -6.18
C THR A 11 -15.08 11.40 -4.83
N LYS A 12 -16.38 11.73 -4.83
CA LYS A 12 -17.17 11.93 -3.60
C LYS A 12 -17.85 10.66 -3.12
N LYS A 13 -17.70 9.56 -3.87
CA LYS A 13 -18.27 8.27 -3.50
C LYS A 13 -17.41 7.58 -2.45
N PRO A 14 -18.00 7.01 -1.40
CA PRO A 14 -17.23 6.24 -0.43
C PRO A 14 -16.59 5.02 -1.11
N LYS A 15 -15.37 4.69 -0.68
CA LYS A 15 -14.64 3.52 -1.12
C LYS A 15 -14.46 2.58 0.06
N PHE A 16 -14.59 1.28 -0.19
CA PHE A 16 -14.54 0.26 0.83
C PHE A 16 -13.30 -0.61 0.64
N GLY A 17 -12.42 -0.60 1.62
CA GLY A 17 -11.23 -1.43 1.63
C GLY A 17 -11.30 -2.51 2.70
N HIS A 18 -10.46 -3.52 2.57
CA HIS A 18 -10.32 -4.59 3.54
C HIS A 18 -8.92 -4.58 4.17
N TYR A 19 -8.88 -4.73 5.48
CA TYR A 19 -7.63 -4.88 6.22
C TYR A 19 -7.09 -6.31 6.05
N VAL A 20 -5.80 -6.43 5.74
CA VAL A 20 -5.08 -7.70 5.65
C VAL A 20 -3.89 -7.65 6.61
N GLY A 21 -3.94 -8.42 7.67
CA GLY A 21 -2.92 -8.41 8.72
C GLY A 21 -2.60 -9.77 9.31
N GLU A 22 -3.32 -10.82 8.94
CA GLU A 22 -3.12 -12.15 9.52
C GLU A 22 -2.72 -13.20 8.50
N PHE A 23 -3.41 -13.26 7.37
CA PHE A 23 -3.10 -14.21 6.31
C PHE A 23 -3.39 -13.62 4.94
N ALA A 24 -2.66 -14.09 3.92
CA ALA A 24 -2.82 -13.65 2.54
C ALA A 24 -2.40 -14.78 1.60
N THR A 25 -3.35 -15.66 1.28
CA THR A 25 -3.14 -16.75 0.33
C THR A 25 -3.35 -16.28 -1.12
N PRO A 26 -2.90 -17.04 -2.14
CA PRO A 26 -2.97 -16.59 -3.54
C PRO A 26 -4.36 -16.19 -4.03
N GLY A 27 -5.42 -16.80 -3.52
CA GLY A 27 -6.79 -16.50 -3.93
C GLY A 27 -7.41 -15.26 -3.29
N ILE A 28 -6.70 -14.60 -2.33
CA ILE A 28 -7.30 -13.52 -1.53
C ILE A 28 -7.71 -12.33 -2.40
N GLY A 29 -6.93 -12.00 -3.43
CA GLY A 29 -7.26 -10.88 -4.32
C GLY A 29 -8.58 -11.08 -5.04
N HIS A 30 -8.76 -12.24 -5.63
CA HIS A 30 -10.00 -12.58 -6.33
C HIS A 30 -11.20 -12.67 -5.41
N LEU A 31 -11.01 -13.18 -4.19
CA LEU A 31 -12.06 -13.26 -3.18
C LEU A 31 -12.54 -11.88 -2.78
N LEU A 32 -11.63 -10.96 -2.48
CA LEU A 32 -11.96 -9.60 -2.11
C LEU A 32 -12.55 -8.79 -3.27
N ALA A 33 -12.09 -9.02 -4.50
CA ALA A 33 -12.70 -8.43 -5.68
C ALA A 33 -14.16 -8.86 -5.82
N SER A 34 -14.44 -10.16 -5.65
CA SER A 34 -15.80 -10.69 -5.69
C SER A 34 -16.69 -10.12 -4.58
N ALA A 35 -16.10 -9.77 -3.45
CA ALA A 35 -16.81 -9.13 -2.34
C ALA A 35 -17.08 -7.63 -2.56
N GLY A 36 -16.56 -7.05 -3.64
CA GLY A 36 -16.76 -5.64 -3.96
C GLY A 36 -15.79 -4.68 -3.30
N CYS A 37 -14.65 -5.15 -2.83
CA CYS A 37 -13.62 -4.28 -2.25
C CYS A 37 -13.00 -3.39 -3.32
N ASP A 38 -12.87 -2.09 -3.01
CA ASP A 38 -12.23 -1.11 -3.88
C ASP A 38 -10.72 -1.08 -3.74
N PHE A 39 -10.20 -1.38 -2.53
CA PHE A 39 -8.77 -1.42 -2.25
C PHE A 39 -8.50 -2.35 -1.09
N VAL A 40 -7.21 -2.66 -0.88
CA VAL A 40 -6.80 -3.43 0.29
C VAL A 40 -5.79 -2.61 1.11
N PHE A 41 -5.88 -2.75 2.43
CA PHE A 41 -4.94 -2.19 3.38
C PHE A 41 -4.11 -3.33 3.96
N PHE A 42 -2.85 -3.42 3.53
CA PHE A 42 -1.91 -4.47 3.93
C PHE A 42 -0.99 -3.94 5.02
N ASP A 43 -1.06 -4.56 6.19
CA ASP A 43 -0.34 -4.08 7.37
C ASP A 43 0.97 -4.83 7.57
N MET A 44 2.08 -4.08 7.59
CA MET A 44 3.40 -4.62 7.93
C MET A 44 3.92 -4.08 9.27
N GLU A 45 3.20 -3.14 9.89
CA GLU A 45 3.58 -2.59 11.19
C GLU A 45 3.13 -3.50 12.35
N HIS A 46 1.87 -3.91 12.32
CA HIS A 46 1.25 -4.69 13.39
C HIS A 46 0.85 -6.09 12.92
N SER A 47 1.71 -6.72 12.12
CA SER A 47 1.53 -8.08 11.64
C SER A 47 2.88 -8.81 11.59
N GLY A 48 2.85 -10.09 11.24
CA GLY A 48 4.05 -10.88 10.99
C GLY A 48 4.55 -10.81 9.56
N PHE A 49 3.95 -9.99 8.69
CA PHE A 49 4.32 -9.93 7.28
C PHE A 49 5.63 -9.17 7.06
N GLY A 50 6.53 -9.74 6.25
CA GLY A 50 7.75 -9.10 5.79
C GLY A 50 7.70 -8.76 4.30
N PHE A 51 8.82 -8.24 3.78
CA PHE A 51 8.92 -7.81 2.37
C PHE A 51 8.74 -8.94 1.37
N GLU A 52 9.20 -10.15 1.68
CA GLU A 52 9.01 -11.29 0.78
C GLU A 52 7.54 -11.64 0.62
N THR A 53 6.80 -11.64 1.71
CA THR A 53 5.36 -11.86 1.68
C THR A 53 4.64 -10.75 0.91
N LEU A 54 4.99 -9.49 1.17
CA LEU A 54 4.42 -8.35 0.44
C LEU A 54 4.62 -8.49 -1.06
N LYS A 55 5.82 -8.87 -1.48
CA LYS A 55 6.15 -9.02 -2.91
C LYS A 55 5.25 -10.05 -3.59
N GLN A 56 4.92 -11.12 -2.91
CA GLN A 56 3.98 -12.13 -3.42
C GLN A 56 2.55 -11.62 -3.41
N VAL A 57 2.12 -11.03 -2.31
CA VAL A 57 0.75 -10.55 -2.11
C VAL A 57 0.41 -9.45 -3.11
N LEU A 58 1.36 -8.57 -3.42
CA LEU A 58 1.18 -7.57 -4.46
C LEU A 58 0.78 -8.20 -5.80
N ARG A 59 1.40 -9.33 -6.17
CA ARG A 59 1.05 -10.03 -7.41
C ARG A 59 -0.36 -10.61 -7.36
N TYR A 60 -0.81 -11.07 -6.20
CA TYR A 60 -2.16 -11.59 -6.03
C TYR A 60 -3.22 -10.48 -6.25
N PHE A 61 -2.98 -9.29 -5.71
CA PHE A 61 -3.90 -8.17 -5.85
C PHE A 61 -3.82 -7.54 -7.24
N GLU A 62 -2.65 -7.49 -7.87
CA GLU A 62 -2.52 -7.06 -9.26
C GLU A 62 -3.35 -7.94 -10.19
N ALA A 63 -3.28 -9.26 -10.02
CA ALA A 63 -4.07 -10.21 -10.82
C ALA A 63 -5.57 -9.97 -10.66
N ALA A 64 -6.01 -9.55 -9.49
CA ALA A 64 -7.42 -9.24 -9.20
C ALA A 64 -7.80 -7.78 -9.49
N LYS A 65 -6.83 -6.95 -9.91
CA LYS A 65 -7.03 -5.53 -10.21
C LYS A 65 -7.53 -4.71 -9.01
N ILE A 66 -7.07 -5.06 -7.82
CA ILE A 66 -7.35 -4.30 -6.59
C ILE A 66 -6.07 -3.58 -6.17
N PRO A 67 -6.10 -2.23 -6.01
CA PRO A 67 -4.94 -1.49 -5.53
C PRO A 67 -4.64 -1.80 -4.06
N LEU A 68 -3.35 -1.82 -3.71
CA LEU A 68 -2.88 -2.13 -2.38
C LEU A 68 -2.18 -0.93 -1.75
N ILE A 69 -2.67 -0.55 -0.57
CA ILE A 69 -2.00 0.42 0.31
C ILE A 69 -1.24 -0.39 1.36
N ALA A 70 0.08 -0.22 1.43
CA ALA A 70 0.89 -0.90 2.44
C ALA A 70 1.24 0.04 3.59
N ARG A 71 0.99 -0.40 4.83
CA ARG A 71 1.52 0.29 6.00
C ARG A 71 2.92 -0.22 6.29
N THR A 72 3.90 0.68 6.17
CA THR A 72 5.31 0.35 6.44
C THR A 72 5.54 0.19 7.94
N PRO A 73 6.45 -0.72 8.35
CA PRO A 73 6.80 -0.87 9.76
C PRO A 73 7.67 0.27 10.29
N THR A 74 8.30 1.04 9.42
CA THR A 74 9.21 2.12 9.80
C THR A 74 9.00 3.37 8.94
N LYS A 75 9.61 4.49 9.36
CA LYS A 75 9.58 5.76 8.62
C LYS A 75 10.89 6.03 7.87
N ASN A 76 11.78 5.04 7.75
CA ASN A 76 13.05 5.23 7.11
C ASN A 76 12.98 5.09 5.59
N TYR A 77 14.00 5.64 4.92
CA TYR A 77 14.11 5.59 3.47
C TYR A 77 14.04 4.17 2.92
N ASP A 78 14.81 3.25 3.51
CA ASP A 78 14.93 1.87 3.03
C ASP A 78 13.57 1.17 2.99
N GLY A 79 12.81 1.27 4.07
CA GLY A 79 11.48 0.65 4.15
C GLY A 79 10.52 1.20 3.11
N ILE A 80 10.46 2.52 2.97
CA ILE A 80 9.52 3.18 2.07
C ILE A 80 9.89 2.98 0.60
N ALA A 81 11.16 3.18 0.25
CA ALA A 81 11.62 2.98 -1.12
C ALA A 81 11.38 1.56 -1.60
N ARG A 82 11.65 0.56 -0.76
CA ARG A 82 11.44 -0.85 -1.11
C ARG A 82 9.96 -1.20 -1.32
N LEU A 83 9.05 -0.60 -0.55
CA LEU A 83 7.61 -0.79 -0.77
C LEU A 83 7.19 -0.25 -2.13
N CYS A 84 7.66 0.95 -2.47
CA CYS A 84 7.38 1.55 -3.78
C CYS A 84 7.95 0.71 -4.92
N ASP A 85 9.19 0.26 -4.79
CA ASP A 85 9.87 -0.57 -5.80
C ASP A 85 9.19 -1.94 -5.97
N ALA A 86 8.63 -2.48 -4.90
CA ALA A 86 7.88 -3.74 -4.95
C ALA A 86 6.55 -3.59 -5.71
N GLY A 87 6.01 -2.37 -5.80
CA GLY A 87 4.80 -2.09 -6.54
C GLY A 87 3.60 -1.69 -5.68
N ALA A 88 3.80 -1.34 -4.41
CA ALA A 88 2.71 -0.81 -3.60
C ALA A 88 2.19 0.50 -4.21
N GLU A 89 0.88 0.60 -4.37
CA GLU A 89 0.27 1.75 -5.04
C GLU A 89 0.04 2.92 -4.09
N GLY A 90 -0.01 2.64 -2.81
CA GLY A 90 -0.08 3.63 -1.75
C GLY A 90 0.70 3.20 -0.52
N ILE A 91 1.22 4.18 0.20
CA ILE A 91 1.96 3.96 1.44
C ILE A 91 1.22 4.62 2.59
N MET A 92 1.03 3.87 3.68
CA MET A 92 0.59 4.45 4.94
C MET A 92 1.79 4.47 5.88
N ALA A 93 2.26 5.67 6.20
CA ALA A 93 3.38 5.84 7.12
C ALA A 93 2.91 5.79 8.56
N PRO A 94 3.62 5.08 9.46
CA PRO A 94 3.21 4.98 10.86
C PRO A 94 3.57 6.24 11.64
N MET A 95 2.75 6.59 12.62
CA MET A 95 3.08 7.55 13.67
C MET A 95 3.58 8.91 13.16
N ILE A 96 2.97 9.45 12.12
CA ILE A 96 3.31 10.79 11.60
C ILE A 96 2.67 11.85 12.48
N SER A 97 3.48 12.80 12.98
CA SER A 97 3.02 13.85 13.86
C SER A 97 3.33 15.28 13.38
N THR A 98 4.19 15.44 12.38
CA THR A 98 4.56 16.76 11.84
C THR A 98 4.49 16.80 10.33
N ALA A 99 4.32 18.01 9.79
CA ALA A 99 4.35 18.24 8.35
C ALA A 99 5.71 17.90 7.73
N ASP A 100 6.78 18.17 8.46
CA ASP A 100 8.15 17.87 8.00
C ASP A 100 8.37 16.36 7.86
N GLU A 101 7.87 15.57 8.80
CA GLU A 101 7.91 14.09 8.68
C GLU A 101 7.15 13.63 7.43
N ALA A 102 5.96 14.16 7.19
CA ALA A 102 5.18 13.80 6.02
C ALA A 102 5.91 14.16 4.71
N ALA A 103 6.49 15.35 4.64
CA ALA A 103 7.26 15.79 3.48
C ALA A 103 8.46 14.90 3.22
N LYS A 104 9.14 14.47 4.28
CA LYS A 104 10.29 13.56 4.19
C LYS A 104 9.88 12.19 3.65
N ILE A 105 8.75 11.65 4.12
CA ILE A 105 8.21 10.39 3.60
C ILE A 105 7.91 10.50 2.10
N VAL A 106 7.27 11.58 1.68
CA VAL A 106 6.97 11.81 0.26
C VAL A 106 8.26 11.86 -0.57
N SER A 107 9.33 12.49 -0.07
CA SER A 107 10.61 12.52 -0.77
C SER A 107 11.19 11.13 -0.99
N TYR A 108 11.01 10.23 -0.04
CA TYR A 108 11.49 8.84 -0.15
C TYR A 108 10.75 8.02 -1.22
N MET A 109 9.57 8.46 -1.62
CA MET A 109 8.77 7.80 -2.65
C MET A 109 9.11 8.28 -4.06
N LYS A 110 9.99 9.26 -4.20
CA LYS A 110 10.32 9.88 -5.48
C LYS A 110 11.79 9.75 -5.82
N TYR A 111 12.08 9.72 -7.12
CA TYR A 111 13.47 9.74 -7.60
C TYR A 111 14.01 11.17 -7.69
N PRO A 112 15.35 11.34 -7.65
CA PRO A 112 15.97 12.65 -7.88
C PRO A 112 15.48 13.30 -9.18
N PRO A 113 15.31 14.63 -9.24
CA PRO A 113 15.63 15.61 -8.19
C PRO A 113 14.51 15.86 -7.18
N PHE A 114 13.39 15.17 -7.27
CA PHE A 114 12.22 15.39 -6.43
C PHE A 114 12.24 14.58 -5.11
N GLY A 115 13.16 13.65 -5.01
CA GLY A 115 13.28 12.80 -3.82
C GLY A 115 14.72 12.52 -3.42
#